data_d909705bf14e0b8b94f0cd41b8c5af13
#
_entry.id   d909705bf14e0b8b94f0cd41b8c5af13
#
_cell.length_a   1.000
_cell.length_b   1.000
_cell.length_c   1.000
_cell.angle_alpha   90.00
_cell.angle_beta   90.00
_cell.angle_gamma   90.00
#
_symmetry.space_group_name_H-M   'P 1'
#
loop_
_entity.id
_entity.type
_entity.pdbx_description
1 polymer ?
#
loop_
_entity_poly.entity_id
_entity_poly.type
_entity_poly.pdbx_seq_one_letter_code
_entity_poly.pdbx_strand_id
1 'polypeptide(L)'
;AFMPWRGYNFEDSILISEKIVQEDKFTSIHIDDFEVMSRDTKLGAEEITRDIPNVGDEMLSNLDEAGIVYVGAEVHPGDILVGKVTPKGESPVTPEEKLLRAIFGEKATDVKDTSLRLPPGSSGTVVDVKVFNRYGIEKDDRALAIERDEIEKLANDREAELGILNRNTKERLLSVLGEKNIPTNDSGEVKLDDLWKMDPSNKSDKEQVDNLKKQYDTARAAIQKVFDNKVNKVQRGDELLPGVMKMVKVFVAVKRKLQPGDKMAGRHGNKGVISKINPVEDMPYLADGRTVDIVLNPLG
;
A
#
# COMPACT_ATOMS: atom_id res chain seq x y z
N ALA A 1 37.93 -0.81 9.55
CA ALA A 1 39.23 -0.73 10.20
C ALA A 1 39.13 0.12 11.47
N PHE A 2 39.96 -0.16 12.46
CA PHE A 2 40.09 0.64 13.68
C PHE A 2 41.38 1.45 13.58
N MET A 3 41.29 2.69 13.18
CA MET A 3 42.43 3.57 13.00
C MET A 3 41.98 5.03 12.95
N PRO A 4 42.78 6.03 13.43
CA PRO A 4 42.46 7.43 13.20
C PRO A 4 42.67 7.78 11.72
N TRP A 5 41.73 8.57 11.16
CA TRP A 5 41.82 8.99 9.77
C TRP A 5 41.50 10.46 9.58
N ARG A 6 42.52 11.28 9.38
CA ARG A 6 42.42 12.72 9.11
C ARG A 6 41.49 13.52 10.06
N GLY A 7 41.23 13.01 11.26
CA GLY A 7 40.33 13.61 12.23
C GLY A 7 38.82 13.38 11.95
N TYR A 8 38.44 12.76 10.83
CA TYR A 8 37.03 12.55 10.49
C TYR A 8 36.32 11.51 11.36
N ASN A 9 37.06 10.72 12.10
CA ASN A 9 36.51 9.71 13.04
C ASN A 9 36.93 10.06 14.50
N PHE A 10 37.15 11.34 14.82
CA PHE A 10 37.43 11.77 16.16
C PHE A 10 36.27 11.46 17.13
N GLU A 11 36.60 11.04 18.34
CA GLU A 11 35.65 10.54 19.34
C GLU A 11 34.80 9.36 18.76
N ASP A 12 33.46 9.47 18.82
CA ASP A 12 32.53 8.46 18.36
C ASP A 12 32.08 8.68 16.89
N SER A 13 32.80 9.48 16.11
CA SER A 13 32.49 9.72 14.71
C SER A 13 32.90 8.54 13.84
N ILE A 14 32.12 8.27 12.82
CA ILE A 14 32.30 7.15 11.88
C ILE A 14 32.54 7.71 10.48
N LEU A 15 33.60 7.22 9.83
CA LEU A 15 33.88 7.51 8.43
C LEU A 15 33.43 6.35 7.57
N ILE A 16 32.66 6.64 6.53
CA ILE A 16 32.08 5.63 5.62
C ILE A 16 32.53 5.89 4.20
N SER A 17 32.77 4.79 3.45
CA SER A 17 33.03 4.83 2.02
C SER A 17 31.75 5.05 1.22
N GLU A 18 31.82 5.85 0.17
CA GLU A 18 30.72 6.07 -0.78
C GLU A 18 30.23 4.75 -1.42
N LYS A 19 31.11 3.76 -1.55
CA LYS A 19 30.76 2.44 -2.03
C LYS A 19 29.60 1.79 -1.26
N ILE A 20 29.52 1.97 0.06
CA ILE A 20 28.42 1.46 0.88
C ILE A 20 27.07 2.08 0.47
N VAL A 21 27.09 3.39 0.20
CA VAL A 21 25.88 4.12 -0.22
C VAL A 21 25.47 3.74 -1.65
N GLN A 22 26.44 3.55 -2.54
CA GLN A 22 26.19 3.14 -3.93
C GLN A 22 25.65 1.70 -4.01
N GLU A 23 26.16 0.79 -3.18
CA GLU A 23 25.72 -0.59 -3.10
C GLU A 23 24.41 -0.76 -2.27
N ASP A 24 23.78 0.33 -1.86
CA ASP A 24 22.54 0.34 -1.04
C ASP A 24 22.68 -0.42 0.30
N LYS A 25 23.89 -0.53 0.84
CA LYS A 25 24.09 -1.12 2.16
C LYS A 25 23.61 -0.15 3.23
N PHE A 26 22.95 -0.69 4.26
CA PHE A 26 22.29 0.09 5.33
C PHE A 26 21.25 1.10 4.83
N THR A 27 20.70 0.88 3.64
CA THR A 27 19.57 1.62 3.12
C THR A 27 18.29 1.10 3.74
N SER A 28 17.42 1.99 4.16
CA SER A 28 16.10 1.65 4.71
C SER A 28 14.99 2.14 3.79
N ILE A 29 13.89 1.38 3.76
CA ILE A 29 12.68 1.76 3.06
C ILE A 29 11.64 2.10 4.11
N HIS A 30 11.08 3.31 4.02
CA HIS A 30 10.01 3.78 4.87
C HIS A 30 8.77 3.97 4.01
N ILE A 31 7.60 3.62 4.54
CA ILE A 31 6.32 3.88 3.89
C ILE A 31 5.67 4.99 4.69
N ASP A 32 5.60 6.18 4.09
CA ASP A 32 4.94 7.33 4.67
C ASP A 32 3.51 7.37 4.15
N ASP A 33 2.55 7.60 5.05
CA ASP A 33 1.14 7.75 4.70
C ASP A 33 0.73 9.22 4.68
N PHE A 34 0.10 9.64 3.61
CA PHE A 34 -0.45 10.97 3.43
C PHE A 34 -1.95 10.86 3.27
N GLU A 35 -2.70 11.63 4.06
CA GLU A 35 -4.15 11.61 4.01
C GLU A 35 -4.75 12.96 3.68
N VAL A 36 -5.83 12.96 2.93
CA VAL A 36 -6.64 14.12 2.64
C VAL A 36 -8.11 13.78 2.79
N MET A 37 -8.87 14.72 3.34
CA MET A 37 -10.30 14.57 3.56
C MET A 37 -11.05 15.66 2.78
N SER A 38 -12.10 15.26 2.08
CA SER A 38 -13.08 16.16 1.50
C SER A 38 -14.22 16.33 2.49
N ARG A 39 -14.50 17.57 2.86
CA ARG A 39 -15.52 17.92 3.85
C ARG A 39 -16.66 18.69 3.22
N ASP A 40 -17.84 18.55 3.80
CA ASP A 40 -18.96 19.45 3.50
C ASP A 40 -18.76 20.76 4.26
N THR A 41 -18.75 21.89 3.52
CA THR A 41 -18.57 23.23 4.08
C THR A 41 -19.83 24.06 3.86
N LYS A 42 -19.99 25.16 4.62
CA LYS A 42 -21.13 26.07 4.48
C LYS A 42 -21.22 26.73 3.10
N LEU A 43 -20.12 26.75 2.35
CA LEU A 43 -20.02 27.36 1.01
C LEU A 43 -20.20 26.34 -0.12
N GLY A 44 -20.31 25.06 0.23
CA GLY A 44 -20.38 23.93 -0.69
C GLY A 44 -19.44 22.80 -0.26
N ALA A 45 -19.62 21.64 -0.84
CA ALA A 45 -18.76 20.50 -0.58
C ALA A 45 -17.38 20.70 -1.23
N GLU A 46 -16.30 20.30 -0.52
CA GLU A 46 -14.97 20.17 -1.14
C GLU A 46 -15.01 19.03 -2.14
N GLU A 47 -14.32 19.19 -3.25
CA GLU A 47 -14.29 18.21 -4.32
C GLU A 47 -12.86 17.71 -4.55
N ILE A 48 -12.70 16.39 -4.74
CA ILE A 48 -11.46 15.77 -5.18
C ILE A 48 -11.56 15.62 -6.69
N THR A 49 -10.70 16.35 -7.42
CA THR A 49 -10.74 16.45 -8.87
C THR A 49 -9.35 16.72 -9.45
N ARG A 50 -9.17 16.36 -10.71
CA ARG A 50 -8.00 16.74 -11.51
C ARG A 50 -8.06 18.18 -12.01
N ASP A 51 -9.28 18.77 -12.09
CA ASP A 51 -9.49 20.14 -12.57
C ASP A 51 -9.12 21.16 -11.49
N ILE A 52 -7.84 21.44 -11.36
CA ILE A 52 -7.27 22.34 -10.36
C ILE A 52 -6.92 23.66 -11.02
N PRO A 53 -7.42 24.81 -10.51
CA PRO A 53 -7.12 26.11 -11.11
C PRO A 53 -5.63 26.47 -10.96
N ASN A 54 -5.07 27.10 -12.00
CA ASN A 54 -3.71 27.65 -12.04
C ASN A 54 -2.58 26.59 -11.88
N VAL A 55 -2.82 25.34 -12.29
CA VAL A 55 -1.83 24.27 -12.30
C VAL A 55 -1.60 23.82 -13.74
N GLY A 56 -0.34 23.72 -14.15
CA GLY A 56 0.03 23.24 -15.49
C GLY A 56 -0.14 21.73 -15.64
N ASP A 57 -0.37 21.27 -16.87
CA ASP A 57 -0.60 19.86 -17.20
C ASP A 57 0.56 18.94 -16.79
N GLU A 58 1.78 19.45 -16.74
CA GLU A 58 2.96 18.70 -16.29
C GLU A 58 2.82 18.22 -14.84
N MET A 59 2.29 19.07 -13.95
CA MET A 59 2.07 18.73 -12.54
C MET A 59 0.88 17.78 -12.33
N LEU A 60 0.01 17.66 -13.34
CA LEU A 60 -1.16 16.79 -13.33
C LEU A 60 -0.89 15.43 -14.01
N SER A 61 0.31 15.22 -14.55
CA SER A 61 0.68 14.02 -15.31
C SER A 61 0.57 12.73 -14.51
N ASN A 62 0.85 12.81 -13.19
CA ASN A 62 0.82 11.68 -12.28
C ASN A 62 -0.59 11.42 -11.69
N LEU A 63 -1.58 12.26 -12.01
CA LEU A 63 -2.95 12.11 -11.54
C LEU A 63 -3.82 11.41 -12.58
N ASP A 64 -4.72 10.59 -12.09
CA ASP A 64 -5.79 10.02 -12.91
C ASP A 64 -6.95 10.99 -13.13
N GLU A 65 -8.01 10.52 -13.80
CA GLU A 65 -9.20 11.33 -14.09
C GLU A 65 -9.94 11.77 -12.82
N ALA A 66 -9.84 11.01 -11.72
CA ALA A 66 -10.41 11.35 -10.43
C ALA A 66 -9.54 12.34 -9.61
N GLY A 67 -8.40 12.78 -10.14
CA GLY A 67 -7.49 13.68 -9.46
C GLY A 67 -6.63 13.02 -8.38
N ILE A 68 -6.43 11.71 -8.45
CA ILE A 68 -5.65 10.93 -7.49
C ILE A 68 -4.44 10.35 -8.19
N VAL A 69 -3.28 10.36 -7.52
CA VAL A 69 -2.04 9.79 -8.06
C VAL A 69 -2.20 8.28 -8.31
N TYR A 70 -1.63 7.77 -9.41
CA TYR A 70 -1.67 6.34 -9.71
C TYR A 70 -0.57 5.59 -8.93
N VAL A 71 -0.82 4.31 -8.67
CA VAL A 71 0.15 3.41 -8.02
C VAL A 71 1.32 3.16 -8.97
N GLY A 72 2.55 3.27 -8.44
CA GLY A 72 3.78 3.16 -9.21
C GLY A 72 4.33 4.49 -9.72
N ALA A 73 3.66 5.63 -9.50
CA ALA A 73 4.17 6.95 -9.84
C ALA A 73 5.38 7.31 -8.98
N GLU A 74 6.42 7.84 -9.60
CA GLU A 74 7.52 8.49 -8.91
C GLU A 74 7.13 9.94 -8.58
N VAL A 75 7.21 10.30 -7.31
CA VAL A 75 6.78 11.60 -6.81
C VAL A 75 7.93 12.35 -6.15
N HIS A 76 8.01 13.65 -6.42
CA HIS A 76 9.01 14.57 -5.94
C HIS A 76 8.40 15.63 -5.01
N PRO A 77 9.23 16.34 -4.22
CA PRO A 77 8.74 17.40 -3.35
C PRO A 77 7.95 18.46 -4.12
N GLY A 78 6.72 18.72 -3.67
CA GLY A 78 5.81 19.67 -4.30
C GLY A 78 4.83 19.08 -5.30
N ASP A 79 5.03 17.83 -5.74
CA ASP A 79 4.09 17.14 -6.62
C ASP A 79 2.74 16.93 -5.93
N ILE A 80 1.67 16.98 -6.73
CA ILE A 80 0.31 16.78 -6.24
C ILE A 80 0.05 15.28 -6.10
N LEU A 81 -0.30 14.85 -4.89
CA LEU A 81 -0.73 13.48 -4.63
C LEU A 81 -2.23 13.31 -4.81
N VAL A 82 -3.01 14.29 -4.36
CA VAL A 82 -4.47 14.30 -4.51
C VAL A 82 -4.91 15.73 -4.80
N GLY A 83 -5.57 15.92 -5.93
CA GLY A 83 -6.15 17.20 -6.30
C GLY A 83 -7.42 17.47 -5.50
N LYS A 84 -7.45 18.57 -4.75
CA LYS A 84 -8.63 19.00 -3.99
C LYS A 84 -8.89 20.48 -4.19
N VAL A 85 -10.13 20.82 -4.42
CA VAL A 85 -10.60 22.20 -4.52
C VAL A 85 -11.64 22.50 -3.45
N THR A 86 -11.54 23.69 -2.88
CA THR A 86 -12.48 24.18 -1.86
C THR A 86 -13.22 25.38 -2.42
N PRO A 87 -14.57 25.43 -2.33
CA PRO A 87 -15.35 26.59 -2.75
C PRO A 87 -14.94 27.85 -2.00
N LYS A 88 -14.79 28.96 -2.72
CA LYS A 88 -14.59 30.29 -2.14
C LYS A 88 -15.94 30.93 -1.84
N GLY A 89 -16.00 31.68 -0.73
CA GLY A 89 -17.12 32.57 -0.48
C GLY A 89 -17.16 33.73 -1.50
N GLU A 90 -18.33 34.28 -1.72
CA GLU A 90 -18.53 35.49 -2.55
C GLU A 90 -17.62 36.62 -2.03
N SER A 91 -16.49 36.87 -2.68
CA SER A 91 -15.72 38.09 -2.54
C SER A 91 -16.18 39.07 -3.62
N PRO A 92 -16.23 40.41 -3.34
CA PRO A 92 -16.55 41.38 -4.36
C PRO A 92 -15.56 41.26 -5.51
N VAL A 93 -16.06 40.89 -6.66
CA VAL A 93 -15.28 40.62 -7.87
C VAL A 93 -14.69 41.91 -8.40
N THR A 94 -13.35 41.99 -8.43
CA THR A 94 -12.64 43.12 -9.04
C THR A 94 -12.84 43.14 -10.57
N PRO A 95 -12.70 44.30 -11.22
CA PRO A 95 -12.79 44.40 -12.68
C PRO A 95 -11.81 43.46 -13.42
N GLU A 96 -10.62 43.28 -12.86
CA GLU A 96 -9.61 42.36 -13.40
C GLU A 96 -10.03 40.90 -13.30
N GLU A 97 -10.67 40.50 -12.19
CA GLU A 97 -11.23 39.15 -12.02
C GLU A 97 -12.40 38.90 -12.99
N LYS A 98 -13.24 39.91 -13.29
CA LYS A 98 -14.28 39.80 -14.32
C LYS A 98 -13.69 39.51 -15.70
N LEU A 99 -12.54 40.12 -16.03
CA LEU A 99 -11.85 39.90 -17.28
C LEU A 99 -11.23 38.49 -17.34
N LEU A 100 -10.64 38.01 -16.25
CA LEU A 100 -10.12 36.65 -16.12
C LEU A 100 -11.22 35.58 -16.23
N ARG A 101 -12.40 35.84 -15.65
CA ARG A 101 -13.59 34.98 -15.83
C ARG A 101 -14.01 34.86 -17.28
N ALA A 102 -13.97 35.96 -18.03
CA ALA A 102 -14.34 35.98 -19.45
C ALA A 102 -13.33 35.23 -20.34
N ILE A 103 -12.07 35.18 -19.94
CA ILE A 103 -10.98 34.54 -20.72
C ILE A 103 -10.79 33.08 -20.37
N PHE A 104 -10.83 32.72 -19.08
CA PHE A 104 -10.49 31.38 -18.56
C PHE A 104 -11.71 30.56 -18.07
N GLY A 105 -12.91 31.11 -18.15
CA GLY A 105 -14.15 30.47 -17.70
C GLY A 105 -14.47 30.69 -16.22
N GLU A 106 -15.73 30.49 -15.85
CA GLU A 106 -16.24 30.79 -14.47
C GLU A 106 -15.61 29.93 -13.37
N LYS A 107 -15.21 28.70 -13.68
CA LYS A 107 -14.68 27.73 -12.69
C LYS A 107 -13.36 28.16 -12.01
N ALA A 108 -12.49 28.90 -12.72
CA ALA A 108 -11.16 29.25 -12.21
C ALA A 108 -11.16 30.23 -11.02
N THR A 109 -12.28 30.90 -10.73
CA THR A 109 -12.37 31.96 -9.70
C THR A 109 -13.17 31.58 -8.47
N ASP A 110 -14.03 30.55 -8.56
CA ASP A 110 -14.96 30.20 -7.49
C ASP A 110 -14.40 29.14 -6.52
N VAL A 111 -13.25 28.55 -6.85
CA VAL A 111 -12.61 27.53 -6.03
C VAL A 111 -11.16 27.89 -5.71
N LYS A 112 -10.69 27.40 -4.56
CA LYS A 112 -9.31 27.52 -4.10
C LYS A 112 -8.64 26.17 -4.16
N ASP A 113 -7.41 26.09 -4.69
CA ASP A 113 -6.57 24.90 -4.61
C ASP A 113 -6.19 24.60 -3.15
N THR A 114 -6.60 23.43 -2.68
CA THR A 114 -6.27 22.87 -1.37
C THR A 114 -5.74 21.45 -1.50
N SER A 115 -5.11 21.16 -2.64
CA SER A 115 -4.57 19.85 -2.99
C SER A 115 -3.52 19.38 -1.99
N LEU A 116 -3.47 18.06 -1.77
CA LEU A 116 -2.41 17.44 -1.00
C LEU A 116 -1.16 17.35 -1.87
N ARG A 117 -0.09 17.98 -1.41
CA ARG A 117 1.21 17.95 -2.07
C ARG A 117 2.23 17.21 -1.23
N LEU A 118 3.19 16.58 -1.89
CA LEU A 118 4.28 15.91 -1.20
C LEU A 118 5.15 16.96 -0.46
N PRO A 119 5.42 16.78 0.85
CA PRO A 119 6.23 17.70 1.62
C PRO A 119 7.66 17.81 1.08
N PRO A 120 8.34 18.95 1.31
CA PRO A 120 9.75 19.10 0.96
C PRO A 120 10.60 18.07 1.73
N GLY A 121 11.60 17.52 1.05
CA GLY A 121 12.52 16.54 1.63
C GLY A 121 12.05 15.07 1.53
N SER A 122 10.84 14.80 1.04
CA SER A 122 10.35 13.45 0.75
C SER A 122 10.29 13.24 -0.75
N SER A 123 10.83 12.14 -1.24
CA SER A 123 10.70 11.68 -2.62
C SER A 123 10.60 10.17 -2.62
N GLY A 124 9.78 9.60 -3.48
CA GLY A 124 9.60 8.17 -3.49
C GLY A 124 8.63 7.70 -4.55
N THR A 125 8.20 6.44 -4.41
CA THR A 125 7.26 5.80 -5.32
C THR A 125 5.95 5.50 -4.58
N VAL A 126 4.83 5.80 -5.21
CA VAL A 126 3.51 5.48 -4.66
C VAL A 126 3.30 3.98 -4.70
N VAL A 127 3.09 3.36 -3.54
CA VAL A 127 2.91 1.91 -3.39
C VAL A 127 1.45 1.52 -3.40
N ASP A 128 0.62 2.29 -2.72
CA ASP A 128 -0.81 1.99 -2.58
C ASP A 128 -1.63 3.27 -2.43
N VAL A 129 -2.88 3.22 -2.86
CA VAL A 129 -3.84 4.33 -2.72
C VAL A 129 -5.17 3.76 -2.28
N LYS A 130 -5.67 4.25 -1.15
CA LYS A 130 -6.97 3.84 -0.61
C LYS A 130 -7.95 5.00 -0.62
N VAL A 131 -9.12 4.76 -1.17
CA VAL A 131 -10.22 5.73 -1.25
C VAL A 131 -11.37 5.23 -0.39
N PHE A 132 -11.78 6.06 0.57
CA PHE A 132 -12.89 5.79 1.48
C PHE A 132 -14.02 6.76 1.16
N ASN A 133 -15.20 6.24 0.88
CA ASN A 133 -16.37 7.02 0.59
C ASN A 133 -17.40 6.83 1.70
N ARG A 134 -18.02 7.94 2.13
CA ARG A 134 -19.08 7.89 3.12
C ARG A 134 -20.29 7.10 2.61
N TYR A 135 -20.94 6.38 3.51
CA TYR A 135 -22.18 5.66 3.24
C TYR A 135 -23.26 6.60 2.64
N GLY A 136 -23.91 6.14 1.56
CA GLY A 136 -25.04 6.85 0.94
C GLY A 136 -24.68 7.97 -0.04
N ILE A 137 -23.41 8.12 -0.41
CA ILE A 137 -22.95 9.05 -1.45
C ILE A 137 -22.73 8.29 -2.75
N GLU A 138 -23.02 8.95 -3.88
CA GLU A 138 -22.68 8.41 -5.20
C GLU A 138 -21.17 8.17 -5.30
N LYS A 139 -20.82 6.97 -5.75
CA LYS A 139 -19.43 6.55 -5.90
C LYS A 139 -18.94 6.93 -7.30
N ASP A 140 -17.75 7.49 -7.37
CA ASP A 140 -17.08 7.78 -8.63
C ASP A 140 -16.68 6.48 -9.35
N ASP A 141 -16.46 6.55 -10.66
CA ASP A 141 -16.04 5.39 -11.48
C ASP A 141 -14.78 4.72 -10.94
N ARG A 142 -13.83 5.50 -10.40
CA ARG A 142 -12.64 4.96 -9.75
C ARG A 142 -12.96 4.20 -8.47
N ALA A 143 -13.84 4.73 -7.64
CA ALA A 143 -14.27 4.04 -6.42
C ALA A 143 -14.97 2.73 -6.73
N LEU A 144 -15.77 2.71 -7.80
CA LEU A 144 -16.41 1.49 -8.31
C LEU A 144 -15.40 0.48 -8.88
N ALA A 145 -14.33 0.96 -9.54
CA ALA A 145 -13.25 0.09 -10.02
C ALA A 145 -12.48 -0.54 -8.85
N ILE A 146 -12.09 0.25 -7.84
CA ILE A 146 -11.43 -0.25 -6.63
C ILE A 146 -12.31 -1.27 -5.89
N GLU A 147 -13.61 -0.97 -5.76
CA GLU A 147 -14.58 -1.88 -5.13
C GLU A 147 -14.66 -3.23 -5.87
N ARG A 148 -14.68 -3.21 -7.20
CA ARG A 148 -14.68 -4.43 -8.03
C ARG A 148 -13.41 -5.24 -7.82
N ASP A 149 -12.25 -4.59 -7.83
CA ASP A 149 -10.95 -5.24 -7.61
C ASP A 149 -10.86 -5.87 -6.21
N GLU A 150 -11.40 -5.19 -5.18
CA GLU A 150 -11.46 -5.73 -3.82
C GLU A 150 -12.41 -6.93 -3.72
N ILE A 151 -13.57 -6.86 -4.35
CA ILE A 151 -14.54 -7.99 -4.39
C ILE A 151 -13.92 -9.17 -5.13
N GLU A 152 -13.19 -8.94 -6.23
CA GLU A 152 -12.51 -10.00 -6.97
C GLU A 152 -11.41 -10.67 -6.10
N LYS A 153 -10.62 -9.90 -5.37
CA LYS A 153 -9.64 -10.45 -4.41
C LYS A 153 -10.32 -11.30 -3.35
N LEU A 154 -11.42 -10.80 -2.76
CA LEU A 154 -12.20 -11.56 -1.77
C LEU A 154 -12.81 -12.85 -2.35
N ALA A 155 -13.22 -12.81 -3.62
CA ALA A 155 -13.74 -14.01 -4.31
C ALA A 155 -12.64 -15.05 -4.53
N ASN A 156 -11.43 -14.62 -4.94
CA ASN A 156 -10.27 -15.48 -5.11
C ASN A 156 -9.83 -16.10 -3.76
N ASP A 157 -9.83 -15.34 -2.69
CA ASP A 157 -9.53 -15.83 -1.33
C ASP A 157 -10.56 -16.90 -0.91
N ARG A 158 -11.87 -16.64 -1.13
CA ARG A 158 -12.93 -17.61 -0.85
C ARG A 158 -12.74 -18.91 -1.65
N GLU A 159 -12.41 -18.82 -2.94
CA GLU A 159 -12.15 -19.99 -3.77
C GLU A 159 -10.94 -20.79 -3.27
N ALA A 160 -9.88 -20.13 -2.86
CA ALA A 160 -8.72 -20.76 -2.26
C ALA A 160 -9.06 -21.49 -0.95
N GLU A 161 -9.83 -20.83 -0.05
CA GLU A 161 -10.30 -21.44 1.20
C GLU A 161 -11.19 -22.66 0.96
N LEU A 162 -12.13 -22.56 0.00
CA LEU A 162 -12.97 -23.69 -0.41
C LEU A 162 -12.15 -24.81 -1.05
N GLY A 163 -11.14 -24.49 -1.83
CA GLY A 163 -10.20 -25.46 -2.40
C GLY A 163 -9.45 -26.25 -1.33
N ILE A 164 -8.98 -25.59 -0.28
CA ILE A 164 -8.32 -26.22 0.87
C ILE A 164 -9.32 -27.11 1.63
N LEU A 165 -10.52 -26.60 1.90
CA LEU A 165 -11.56 -27.36 2.59
C LEU A 165 -11.93 -28.62 1.80
N ASN A 166 -12.12 -28.51 0.49
CA ASN A 166 -12.44 -29.63 -0.40
C ASN A 166 -11.35 -30.68 -0.40
N ARG A 167 -10.07 -30.25 -0.46
CA ARG A 167 -8.91 -31.16 -0.44
C ARG A 167 -8.84 -31.93 0.88
N ASN A 168 -8.90 -31.24 2.01
CA ASN A 168 -8.86 -31.87 3.33
C ASN A 168 -10.03 -32.81 3.55
N THR A 169 -11.22 -32.43 3.10
CA THR A 169 -12.42 -33.29 3.22
C THR A 169 -12.29 -34.51 2.34
N LYS A 170 -11.77 -34.35 1.12
CA LYS A 170 -11.52 -35.48 0.19
C LYS A 170 -10.54 -36.48 0.80
N GLU A 171 -9.41 -36.02 1.35
CA GLU A 171 -8.43 -36.89 2.00
C GLU A 171 -9.03 -37.66 3.17
N ARG A 172 -9.82 -37.02 4.02
CA ARG A 172 -10.52 -37.67 5.14
C ARG A 172 -11.56 -38.67 4.67
N LEU A 173 -12.35 -38.34 3.64
CA LEU A 173 -13.32 -39.26 3.06
C LEU A 173 -12.65 -40.50 2.47
N LEU A 174 -11.54 -40.32 1.75
CA LEU A 174 -10.77 -41.45 1.20
C LEU A 174 -10.20 -42.33 2.31
N SER A 175 -9.79 -41.78 3.43
CA SER A 175 -9.32 -42.55 4.57
C SER A 175 -10.41 -43.39 5.25
N VAL A 176 -11.67 -42.90 5.25
CA VAL A 176 -12.83 -43.59 5.84
C VAL A 176 -13.41 -44.64 4.87
N LEU A 177 -13.51 -44.30 3.58
CA LEU A 177 -14.10 -45.18 2.57
C LEU A 177 -13.17 -46.30 2.10
N GLY A 178 -11.84 -46.19 2.33
CA GLY A 178 -10.83 -47.11 1.85
C GLY A 178 -10.61 -47.02 0.33
N GLU A 179 -9.46 -47.54 -0.14
CA GLU A 179 -9.04 -47.41 -1.56
C GLU A 179 -9.84 -48.29 -2.55
N LYS A 180 -10.85 -49.05 -2.11
CA LYS A 180 -11.56 -49.99 -2.98
C LYS A 180 -12.77 -49.35 -3.65
N ASN A 181 -12.73 -49.28 -4.98
CA ASN A 181 -13.81 -48.82 -5.88
C ASN A 181 -14.09 -47.29 -5.90
N ILE A 182 -13.07 -46.47 -5.94
CA ILE A 182 -13.24 -45.04 -6.09
C ILE A 182 -13.59 -44.74 -7.57
N PRO A 183 -14.71 -44.03 -7.86
CA PRO A 183 -15.03 -43.57 -9.21
C PRO A 183 -14.04 -42.51 -9.64
N THR A 184 -13.16 -42.83 -10.56
CA THR A 184 -12.24 -41.90 -11.22
C THR A 184 -12.85 -41.44 -12.52
N ASN A 185 -12.80 -40.12 -12.80
CA ASN A 185 -13.14 -39.57 -14.10
C ASN A 185 -12.11 -39.99 -15.17
N ASP A 186 -12.41 -39.73 -16.45
CA ASP A 186 -11.52 -40.00 -17.60
C ASP A 186 -10.14 -39.31 -17.47
N SER A 187 -10.02 -38.31 -16.60
CA SER A 187 -8.76 -37.60 -16.25
C SER A 187 -8.06 -38.13 -15.00
N GLY A 188 -8.54 -39.19 -14.36
CA GLY A 188 -7.96 -39.78 -13.15
C GLY A 188 -8.21 -38.99 -11.85
N GLU A 189 -9.03 -37.92 -11.90
CA GLU A 189 -9.37 -37.12 -10.72
C GLU A 189 -10.70 -37.60 -10.08
N VAL A 190 -10.69 -37.71 -8.77
CA VAL A 190 -11.86 -38.03 -7.95
C VAL A 190 -12.55 -36.72 -7.56
N LYS A 191 -13.82 -36.56 -7.90
CA LYS A 191 -14.64 -35.40 -7.46
C LYS A 191 -15.24 -35.66 -6.09
N LEU A 192 -15.26 -34.62 -5.26
CA LEU A 192 -15.82 -34.70 -3.91
C LEU A 192 -17.32 -35.10 -3.91
N ASP A 193 -18.07 -34.59 -4.89
CA ASP A 193 -19.52 -34.90 -5.04
C ASP A 193 -19.79 -36.36 -5.32
N ASP A 194 -18.90 -37.08 -5.98
CA ASP A 194 -19.03 -38.50 -6.26
C ASP A 194 -18.68 -39.35 -5.03
N LEU A 195 -17.75 -38.89 -4.21
CA LEU A 195 -17.43 -39.54 -2.93
C LEU A 195 -18.59 -39.46 -1.92
N TRP A 196 -19.35 -38.37 -1.92
CA TRP A 196 -20.56 -38.26 -1.06
C TRP A 196 -21.69 -39.19 -1.41
N LYS A 197 -21.72 -39.73 -2.63
CA LYS A 197 -22.76 -40.70 -3.12
C LYS A 197 -22.42 -42.15 -2.78
N MET A 198 -21.20 -42.41 -2.30
CA MET A 198 -20.77 -43.76 -1.95
C MET A 198 -21.34 -44.20 -0.61
N ASP A 199 -21.95 -45.38 -0.57
CA ASP A 199 -22.46 -46.00 0.67
C ASP A 199 -21.33 -46.82 1.33
N PRO A 200 -20.90 -46.47 2.53
CA PRO A 200 -19.88 -47.24 3.25
C PRO A 200 -20.45 -48.59 3.70
N SER A 201 -19.62 -49.63 3.62
CA SER A 201 -20.04 -51.01 3.93
C SER A 201 -20.33 -51.25 5.43
N ASN A 202 -19.84 -50.38 6.32
CA ASN A 202 -19.98 -50.53 7.76
C ASN A 202 -20.84 -49.38 8.35
N LYS A 203 -21.64 -49.72 9.37
CA LYS A 203 -22.50 -48.75 10.07
C LYS A 203 -21.71 -47.64 10.78
N SER A 204 -20.54 -47.97 11.32
CA SER A 204 -19.60 -46.99 11.95
C SER A 204 -19.07 -46.01 10.95
N ASP A 205 -18.71 -46.45 9.73
CA ASP A 205 -18.15 -45.59 8.70
C ASP A 205 -19.22 -44.65 8.11
N LYS A 206 -20.48 -45.10 8.09
CA LYS A 206 -21.63 -44.27 7.72
C LYS A 206 -21.84 -43.11 8.70
N GLU A 207 -21.76 -43.36 10.00
CA GLU A 207 -21.86 -42.30 11.02
C GLU A 207 -20.70 -41.29 10.91
N GLN A 208 -19.49 -41.77 10.58
CA GLN A 208 -18.33 -40.90 10.37
C GLN A 208 -18.49 -40.03 9.11
N VAL A 209 -18.96 -40.58 8.00
CA VAL A 209 -19.25 -39.84 6.75
C VAL A 209 -20.33 -38.79 6.98
N ASP A 210 -21.42 -39.12 7.69
CA ASP A 210 -22.49 -38.18 8.03
C ASP A 210 -21.98 -37.01 8.91
N ASN A 211 -21.13 -37.31 9.89
CA ASN A 211 -20.50 -36.29 10.73
C ASN A 211 -19.55 -35.40 9.92
N LEU A 212 -18.74 -35.99 9.04
CA LEU A 212 -17.82 -35.26 8.17
C LEU A 212 -18.60 -34.34 7.21
N LYS A 213 -19.73 -34.82 6.68
CA LYS A 213 -20.61 -34.00 5.83
C LYS A 213 -21.19 -32.81 6.57
N LYS A 214 -21.67 -33.01 7.79
CA LYS A 214 -22.14 -31.90 8.66
C LYS A 214 -21.05 -30.89 8.95
N GLN A 215 -19.83 -31.37 9.24
CA GLN A 215 -18.68 -30.48 9.46
C GLN A 215 -18.33 -29.68 8.21
N TYR A 216 -18.32 -30.33 7.04
CA TYR A 216 -18.07 -29.69 5.76
C TYR A 216 -19.12 -28.62 5.43
N ASP A 217 -20.41 -28.94 5.57
CA ASP A 217 -21.51 -28.01 5.28
C ASP A 217 -21.46 -26.81 6.22
N THR A 218 -21.16 -27.04 7.52
CA THR A 218 -21.00 -25.96 8.51
C THR A 218 -19.80 -25.07 8.18
N ALA A 219 -18.66 -25.66 7.81
CA ALA A 219 -17.46 -24.91 7.45
C ALA A 219 -17.67 -24.11 6.14
N ARG A 220 -18.30 -24.73 5.12
CA ARG A 220 -18.65 -24.06 3.87
C ARG A 220 -19.60 -22.88 4.09
N ALA A 221 -20.63 -23.06 4.92
CA ALA A 221 -21.56 -22.00 5.26
C ALA A 221 -20.87 -20.86 6.03
N ALA A 222 -19.91 -21.18 6.91
CA ALA A 222 -19.13 -20.19 7.63
C ALA A 222 -18.25 -19.37 6.67
N ILE A 223 -17.52 -19.99 5.73
CA ILE A 223 -16.73 -19.32 4.70
C ILE A 223 -17.61 -18.38 3.87
N GLN A 224 -18.76 -18.88 3.38
CA GLN A 224 -19.69 -18.07 2.61
C GLN A 224 -20.21 -16.87 3.40
N LYS A 225 -20.59 -17.07 4.65
CA LYS A 225 -21.07 -15.97 5.53
C LYS A 225 -20.00 -14.92 5.78
N VAL A 226 -18.74 -15.31 5.94
CA VAL A 226 -17.60 -14.38 6.09
C VAL A 226 -17.42 -13.58 4.81
N PHE A 227 -17.46 -14.24 3.65
CA PHE A 227 -17.37 -13.57 2.35
C PHE A 227 -18.51 -12.55 2.17
N ASP A 228 -19.77 -12.97 2.36
CA ASP A 228 -20.94 -12.08 2.21
C ASP A 228 -20.84 -10.86 3.15
N ASN A 229 -20.38 -11.06 4.38
CA ASN A 229 -20.18 -9.96 5.33
C ASN A 229 -19.08 -8.99 4.87
N LYS A 230 -17.97 -9.49 4.31
CA LYS A 230 -16.89 -8.66 3.78
C LYS A 230 -17.36 -7.88 2.55
N VAL A 231 -18.04 -8.54 1.60
CA VAL A 231 -18.60 -7.87 0.41
C VAL A 231 -19.61 -6.79 0.81
N ASN A 232 -20.52 -7.10 1.73
CA ASN A 232 -21.48 -6.10 2.23
C ASN A 232 -20.81 -4.89 2.89
N LYS A 233 -19.68 -5.08 3.58
CA LYS A 233 -18.90 -3.95 4.14
C LYS A 233 -18.28 -3.09 3.05
N VAL A 234 -17.69 -3.69 2.02
CA VAL A 234 -17.09 -2.98 0.88
C VAL A 234 -18.17 -2.19 0.13
N GLN A 235 -19.33 -2.80 -0.13
CA GLN A 235 -20.44 -2.16 -0.86
C GLN A 235 -21.15 -1.07 -0.06
N ARG A 236 -21.28 -1.26 1.25
CA ARG A 236 -22.02 -0.33 2.12
C ARG A 236 -21.35 1.05 2.22
N GLY A 237 -20.03 1.12 2.03
CA GLY A 237 -19.23 2.32 2.27
C GLY A 237 -18.75 2.41 3.71
N ASP A 238 -17.94 3.42 3.97
CA ASP A 238 -17.17 3.56 5.19
C ASP A 238 -17.84 4.52 6.19
N GLU A 239 -17.64 4.24 7.49
CA GLU A 239 -18.03 5.14 8.57
C GLU A 239 -16.93 6.19 8.76
N LEU A 240 -17.04 7.30 8.06
CA LEU A 240 -16.13 8.43 8.16
C LEU A 240 -16.56 9.40 9.27
N LEU A 241 -15.62 10.24 9.72
CA LEU A 241 -15.87 11.28 10.70
C LEU A 241 -17.04 12.19 10.28
N PRO A 242 -17.82 12.79 11.21
CA PRO A 242 -18.90 13.69 10.87
C PRO A 242 -18.44 14.83 9.97
N GLY A 243 -19.16 15.07 8.87
CA GLY A 243 -18.83 16.11 7.90
C GLY A 243 -17.80 15.74 6.85
N VAL A 244 -17.14 14.56 6.95
CA VAL A 244 -16.24 14.05 5.91
C VAL A 244 -17.02 13.24 4.90
N MET A 245 -16.89 13.58 3.62
CA MET A 245 -17.59 12.93 2.51
C MET A 245 -16.74 11.84 1.87
N LYS A 246 -15.45 12.14 1.67
CA LYS A 246 -14.47 11.26 1.04
C LYS A 246 -13.13 11.44 1.73
N MET A 247 -12.39 10.37 1.89
CA MET A 247 -11.02 10.37 2.41
C MET A 247 -10.13 9.56 1.48
N VAL A 248 -8.98 10.11 1.15
CA VAL A 248 -7.96 9.42 0.35
C VAL A 248 -6.70 9.31 1.17
N LYS A 249 -6.13 8.10 1.22
CA LYS A 249 -4.81 7.81 1.79
C LYS A 249 -3.88 7.35 0.69
N VAL A 250 -2.73 8.00 0.61
CA VAL A 250 -1.67 7.68 -0.34
C VAL A 250 -0.46 7.19 0.44
N PHE A 251 0.04 6.02 0.08
CA PHE A 251 1.22 5.42 0.69
C PHE A 251 2.40 5.57 -0.25
N VAL A 252 3.44 6.27 0.22
CA VAL A 252 4.65 6.54 -0.56
C VAL A 252 5.83 5.81 0.07
N ALA A 253 6.51 4.96 -0.69
CA ALA A 253 7.75 4.32 -0.28
C ALA A 253 8.93 5.27 -0.49
N VAL A 254 9.56 5.66 0.60
CA VAL A 254 10.73 6.54 0.60
C VAL A 254 11.97 5.71 0.89
N LYS A 255 12.94 5.75 -0.03
CA LYS A 255 14.23 5.08 0.13
C LYS A 255 15.21 6.04 0.80
N ARG A 256 15.60 5.72 2.03
CA ARG A 256 16.55 6.53 2.80
C ARG A 256 17.92 5.87 2.78
N LYS A 257 18.87 6.51 2.09
CA LYS A 257 20.27 6.12 2.08
C LYS A 257 20.99 6.75 3.27
N LEU A 258 22.14 6.18 3.65
CA LEU A 258 22.99 6.75 4.68
C LEU A 258 23.41 8.17 4.33
N GLN A 259 23.36 9.05 5.32
CA GLN A 259 23.76 10.45 5.23
C GLN A 259 24.70 10.82 6.40
N PRO A 260 25.57 11.84 6.22
CA PRO A 260 26.27 12.42 7.36
C PRO A 260 25.27 12.90 8.41
N GLY A 261 25.53 12.57 9.69
CA GLY A 261 24.61 12.83 10.79
C GLY A 261 23.79 11.63 11.25
N ASP A 262 23.72 10.56 10.44
CA ASP A 262 23.04 9.33 10.84
C ASP A 262 23.79 8.61 11.95
N LYS A 263 23.04 8.01 12.89
CA LYS A 263 23.60 7.27 14.01
C LYS A 263 23.74 5.80 13.65
N MET A 264 24.94 5.25 13.84
CA MET A 264 25.25 3.84 13.66
C MET A 264 25.86 3.23 14.91
N ALA A 265 25.75 1.94 15.05
CA ALA A 265 26.36 1.19 16.15
C ALA A 265 26.93 -0.13 15.68
N GLY A 266 28.04 -0.55 16.29
CA GLY A 266 28.54 -1.91 16.17
C GLY A 266 27.82 -2.89 17.09
N ARG A 267 28.15 -4.19 17.00
CA ARG A 267 27.54 -5.25 17.83
C ARG A 267 27.96 -5.19 19.30
N HIS A 268 28.99 -4.43 19.65
CA HIS A 268 29.57 -4.36 21.00
C HIS A 268 29.17 -3.08 21.78
N GLY A 269 28.14 -2.35 21.33
CA GLY A 269 27.66 -1.15 22.00
C GLY A 269 28.41 0.13 21.62
N ASN A 270 29.38 0.07 20.74
CA ASN A 270 30.07 1.23 20.17
C ASN A 270 29.13 1.97 19.21
N LYS A 271 28.49 3.02 19.70
CA LYS A 271 27.62 3.90 18.92
C LYS A 271 28.39 5.11 18.41
N GLY A 272 28.05 5.57 17.23
CA GLY A 272 28.68 6.74 16.66
C GLY A 272 27.79 7.41 15.62
N VAL A 273 28.23 8.57 15.15
CA VAL A 273 27.54 9.36 14.13
C VAL A 273 28.42 9.45 12.88
N ILE A 274 27.81 9.28 11.71
CA ILE A 274 28.53 9.42 10.45
C ILE A 274 28.96 10.89 10.30
N SER A 275 30.25 11.12 10.27
CA SER A 275 30.82 12.46 10.08
C SER A 275 30.93 12.83 8.62
N LYS A 276 31.36 11.89 7.79
CA LYS A 276 31.61 12.09 6.36
C LYS A 276 31.47 10.80 5.58
N ILE A 277 31.02 10.92 4.35
CA ILE A 277 31.08 9.88 3.34
C ILE A 277 32.21 10.25 2.37
N ASN A 278 33.26 9.43 2.32
CA ASN A 278 34.40 9.67 1.46
C ASN A 278 34.31 8.90 0.14
N PRO A 279 34.80 9.48 -0.96
CA PRO A 279 35.03 8.76 -2.20
C PRO A 279 35.96 7.54 -1.94
N VAL A 280 35.84 6.53 -2.80
CA VAL A 280 36.58 5.26 -2.64
C VAL A 280 38.09 5.50 -2.65
N GLU A 281 38.57 6.46 -3.44
CA GLU A 281 39.98 6.80 -3.62
C GLU A 281 40.61 7.40 -2.34
N ASP A 282 39.78 8.09 -1.53
CA ASP A 282 40.20 8.75 -0.29
C ASP A 282 40.12 7.84 0.94
N MET A 283 39.71 6.59 0.76
CA MET A 283 39.65 5.60 1.84
C MET A 283 40.99 4.90 2.04
N PRO A 284 41.33 4.46 3.27
CA PRO A 284 42.48 3.61 3.50
C PRO A 284 42.32 2.27 2.76
N TYR A 285 43.43 1.68 2.36
CA TYR A 285 43.45 0.43 1.61
C TYR A 285 44.41 -0.60 2.24
N LEU A 286 44.11 -1.84 1.98
CA LEU A 286 44.92 -3.00 2.42
C LEU A 286 46.10 -3.23 1.45
N ALA A 287 47.05 -4.07 1.85
CA ALA A 287 48.21 -4.41 1.03
C ALA A 287 47.87 -5.05 -0.33
N ASP A 288 46.69 -5.63 -0.45
CA ASP A 288 46.11 -6.21 -1.67
C ASP A 288 45.37 -5.20 -2.56
N GLY A 289 45.38 -3.93 -2.16
CA GLY A 289 44.71 -2.82 -2.90
C GLY A 289 43.21 -2.68 -2.65
N ARG A 290 42.58 -3.52 -1.84
CA ARG A 290 41.15 -3.38 -1.46
C ARG A 290 41.01 -2.23 -0.49
N THR A 291 40.02 -1.35 -0.76
CA THR A 291 39.66 -0.23 0.11
C THR A 291 38.85 -0.68 1.31
N VAL A 292 39.02 0.02 2.43
CA VAL A 292 38.25 -0.21 3.65
C VAL A 292 36.90 0.51 3.53
N ASP A 293 35.84 -0.16 3.91
CA ASP A 293 34.49 0.38 3.78
C ASP A 293 34.08 1.30 4.94
N ILE A 294 34.55 1.01 6.16
CA ILE A 294 34.22 1.78 7.38
C ILE A 294 35.49 1.97 8.22
N VAL A 295 35.70 3.17 8.70
CA VAL A 295 36.82 3.48 9.60
C VAL A 295 36.27 4.00 10.94
N LEU A 296 36.61 3.27 11.99
CA LEU A 296 36.24 3.56 13.37
C LEU A 296 37.42 4.04 14.18
N ASN A 297 37.19 4.91 15.15
CA ASN A 297 38.20 5.33 16.08
C ASN A 297 38.50 4.20 17.08
N PRO A 298 39.76 3.81 17.28
CA PRO A 298 40.12 2.79 18.27
C PRO A 298 39.84 3.21 19.72
N LEU A 299 39.65 4.50 19.98
CA LEU A 299 39.33 5.05 21.30
C LEU A 299 37.82 5.05 21.61
N GLY A 300 36.99 4.80 20.59
CA GLY A 300 35.53 4.78 20.70
C GLY A 300 34.94 3.43 21.09
#